data_e0123fb66fbde3091718087dccfbcdb7
#
_entry.id   e0123fb66fbde3091718087dccfbcdb7
#
_cell.length_a   1.000
_cell.length_b   1.000
_cell.length_c   1.000
_cell.angle_alpha   90.00
_cell.angle_beta   90.00
_cell.angle_gamma   90.00
#
_symmetry.space_group_name_H-M   'P 1'
#
loop_
_entity.id
_entity.type
_entity.pdbx_description
1 polymer ?
#
loop_
_entity_poly.entity_id
_entity_poly.type
_entity_poly.pdbx_seq_one_letter_code
_entity_poly.pdbx_strand_id
1 'polypeptide(L)'
;IFLGIFAQMGYNLVCGVLRALGDSVSPLWFLLVSTALNVGLDLFFLIPLSMGPLGAALATVLAQLLSLCGCLVYTFVKYPALRPNAKDFAPQWAEIKAHLFAGVPLGFQFSILAIGIIVLQSGVVRFDIGAGGVMVAATPAQNGFGAANKLINFLMAFFNGLGSAMLCYTAQNYGKGNRDRVRRGTLQSLLIMLVICALCVGAGLALSVGGRYQYIFMSAEKITPASVHYGNLLLYVDLSMYFILGFLLVVRSAVQGVLQSG
;
A
#
# COMPACT_ATOMS: atom_id res chain seq x y z
N ILE A 1 8.57 10.21 12.84
CA ILE A 1 8.09 9.43 11.67
C ILE A 1 8.89 9.79 10.42
N PHE A 2 9.07 11.08 10.07
CA PHE A 2 9.81 11.48 8.86
C PHE A 2 11.24 10.91 8.78
N LEU A 3 11.94 10.80 9.90
CA LEU A 3 13.28 10.16 9.94
C LEU A 3 13.23 8.67 9.58
N GLY A 4 12.10 8.00 9.78
CA GLY A 4 11.90 6.59 9.41
C GLY A 4 11.69 6.35 7.92
N ILE A 5 11.45 7.39 7.11
CA ILE A 5 11.24 7.26 5.66
C ILE A 5 12.44 6.57 4.99
N PHE A 6 13.66 6.91 5.38
CA PHE A 6 14.86 6.28 4.82
C PHE A 6 14.93 4.77 5.11
N ALA A 7 14.52 4.36 6.33
CA ALA A 7 14.46 2.94 6.70
C ALA A 7 13.41 2.21 5.87
N GLN A 8 12.24 2.80 5.71
CA GLN A 8 11.16 2.23 4.90
C GLN A 8 11.53 2.15 3.43
N MET A 9 12.17 3.19 2.87
CA MET A 9 12.65 3.18 1.49
C MET A 9 13.68 2.07 1.28
N GLY A 10 14.67 1.96 2.18
CA GLY A 10 15.69 0.92 2.13
C GLY A 10 15.07 -0.48 2.20
N TYR A 11 14.14 -0.71 3.14
CA TYR A 11 13.43 -1.98 3.26
C TYR A 11 12.66 -2.33 1.97
N ASN A 12 11.89 -1.38 1.41
CA ASN A 12 11.16 -1.59 0.17
C ASN A 12 12.06 -1.87 -1.01
N LEU A 13 13.22 -1.19 -1.10
CA LEU A 13 14.23 -1.44 -2.13
C LEU A 13 14.76 -2.88 -2.05
N VAL A 14 15.20 -3.32 -0.87
CA VAL A 14 15.73 -4.68 -0.68
C VAL A 14 14.66 -5.73 -0.97
N CYS A 15 13.43 -5.53 -0.49
CA CYS A 15 12.30 -6.40 -0.81
C CYS A 15 11.97 -6.43 -2.32
N GLY A 16 12.14 -5.31 -3.01
CA GLY A 16 11.99 -5.21 -4.46
C GLY A 16 13.04 -6.05 -5.19
N VAL A 17 14.31 -5.93 -4.79
CA VAL A 17 15.42 -6.73 -5.33
C VAL A 17 15.19 -8.23 -5.10
N LEU A 18 14.81 -8.66 -3.89
CA LEU A 18 14.52 -10.07 -3.61
C LEU A 18 13.39 -10.61 -4.50
N ARG A 19 12.31 -9.83 -4.67
CA ARG A 19 11.21 -10.21 -5.57
C ARG A 19 11.65 -10.30 -7.02
N ALA A 20 12.51 -9.41 -7.48
CA ALA A 20 13.08 -9.45 -8.82
C ALA A 20 13.92 -10.72 -9.05
N LEU A 21 14.61 -11.20 -8.03
CA LEU A 21 15.34 -12.48 -8.04
C LEU A 21 14.44 -13.72 -7.95
N GLY A 22 13.12 -13.54 -7.79
CA GLY A 22 12.15 -14.62 -7.65
C GLY A 22 11.88 -15.05 -6.20
N ASP A 23 12.52 -14.43 -5.22
CA ASP A 23 12.29 -14.70 -3.80
C ASP A 23 11.18 -13.80 -3.25
N SER A 24 9.94 -14.24 -3.37
CA SER A 24 8.78 -13.52 -2.84
C SER A 24 8.43 -13.91 -1.40
N VAL A 25 8.96 -15.02 -0.91
CA VAL A 25 8.63 -15.56 0.41
C VAL A 25 9.44 -14.87 1.51
N SER A 26 10.72 -14.62 1.27
CA SER A 26 11.59 -13.97 2.26
C SER A 26 11.11 -12.57 2.65
N PRO A 27 10.73 -11.66 1.71
CA PRO A 27 10.11 -10.38 2.04
C PRO A 27 8.86 -10.50 2.92
N LEU A 28 8.04 -11.53 2.71
CA LEU A 28 6.84 -11.77 3.51
C LEU A 28 7.20 -12.08 4.98
N TRP A 29 8.19 -12.95 5.21
CA TRP A 29 8.65 -13.25 6.56
C TRP A 29 9.20 -12.02 7.28
N PHE A 30 10.00 -11.19 6.59
CA PHE A 30 10.50 -9.94 7.17
C PHE A 30 9.36 -8.95 7.48
N LEU A 31 8.31 -8.91 6.66
CA LEU A 31 7.12 -8.11 6.93
C LEU A 31 6.40 -8.59 8.20
N LEU A 32 6.21 -9.91 8.35
CA LEU A 32 5.56 -10.49 9.54
C LEU A 32 6.38 -10.21 10.81
N VAL A 33 7.70 -10.41 10.75
CA VAL A 33 8.60 -10.11 11.87
C VAL A 33 8.57 -8.60 12.18
N SER A 34 8.62 -7.74 11.17
CA SER A 34 8.53 -6.29 11.35
C SER A 34 7.24 -5.88 12.06
N THR A 35 6.12 -6.47 11.64
CA THR A 35 4.82 -6.20 12.26
C THR A 35 4.77 -6.67 13.71
N ALA A 36 5.26 -7.87 13.99
CA ALA A 36 5.32 -8.40 15.36
C ALA A 36 6.23 -7.54 16.26
N LEU A 37 7.40 -7.14 15.75
CA LEU A 37 8.31 -6.21 16.45
C LEU A 37 7.66 -4.85 16.70
N ASN A 38 6.95 -4.30 15.69
CA ASN A 38 6.25 -3.03 15.84
C ASN A 38 5.21 -3.10 16.96
N VAL A 39 4.35 -4.12 16.96
CA VAL A 39 3.34 -4.32 18.01
C VAL A 39 4.01 -4.49 19.39
N GLY A 40 5.07 -5.29 19.49
CA GLY A 40 5.81 -5.47 20.74
C GLY A 40 6.42 -4.18 21.26
N LEU A 41 7.06 -3.40 20.39
CA LEU A 41 7.64 -2.11 20.74
C LEU A 41 6.57 -1.05 21.08
N ASP A 42 5.43 -1.05 20.37
CA ASP A 42 4.30 -0.18 20.70
C ASP A 42 3.80 -0.45 22.12
N LEU A 43 3.56 -1.71 22.46
CA LEU A 43 3.14 -2.10 23.81
C LEU A 43 4.20 -1.70 24.86
N PHE A 44 5.47 -1.89 24.57
CA PHE A 44 6.56 -1.54 25.46
C PHE A 44 6.69 -0.02 25.69
N PHE A 45 6.59 0.78 24.64
CA PHE A 45 6.74 2.25 24.78
C PHE A 45 5.47 2.92 25.32
N LEU A 46 4.28 2.38 25.01
CA LEU A 46 3.02 2.98 25.43
C LEU A 46 2.63 2.63 26.88
N ILE A 47 2.86 1.37 27.31
CA ILE A 47 2.41 0.90 28.64
C ILE A 47 3.45 1.24 29.71
N PRO A 48 4.66 0.63 29.77
CA PRO A 48 5.60 0.87 30.85
C PRO A 48 6.27 2.24 30.79
N LEU A 49 6.51 2.80 29.59
CA LEU A 49 7.21 4.08 29.43
C LEU A 49 6.25 5.27 29.26
N SER A 50 4.95 5.01 29.07
CA SER A 50 3.91 6.05 28.93
C SER A 50 4.26 7.16 27.92
N MET A 51 5.01 6.82 26.84
CA MET A 51 5.54 7.82 25.89
C MET A 51 4.49 8.37 24.93
N GLY A 52 3.24 7.89 24.97
CA GLY A 52 2.17 8.37 24.11
C GLY A 52 2.48 8.29 22.61
N PRO A 53 2.08 9.30 21.79
CA PRO A 53 2.30 9.30 20.35
C PRO A 53 3.78 9.23 19.94
N LEU A 54 4.70 9.72 20.76
CA LEU A 54 6.13 9.64 20.51
C LEU A 54 6.61 8.18 20.56
N GLY A 55 6.12 7.40 21.55
CA GLY A 55 6.44 5.98 21.68
C GLY A 55 6.02 5.19 20.45
N ALA A 56 4.80 5.38 19.97
CA ALA A 56 4.30 4.73 18.74
C ALA A 56 5.13 5.11 17.51
N ALA A 57 5.53 6.38 17.39
CA ALA A 57 6.39 6.81 16.30
C ALA A 57 7.79 6.16 16.34
N LEU A 58 8.38 6.06 17.53
CA LEU A 58 9.69 5.41 17.73
C LEU A 58 9.62 3.90 17.48
N ALA A 59 8.56 3.22 17.96
CA ALA A 59 8.33 1.81 17.71
C ALA A 59 8.31 1.49 16.21
N THR A 60 7.55 2.29 15.45
CA THR A 60 7.46 2.14 14.00
C THR A 60 8.83 2.30 13.32
N VAL A 61 9.58 3.34 13.65
CA VAL A 61 10.90 3.60 13.05
C VAL A 61 11.90 2.50 13.41
N LEU A 62 11.93 2.08 14.67
CA LEU A 62 12.84 1.02 15.14
C LEU A 62 12.50 -0.33 14.50
N ALA A 63 11.22 -0.70 14.42
CA ALA A 63 10.80 -1.95 13.77
C ALA A 63 11.22 -1.97 12.30
N GLN A 64 11.08 -0.85 11.59
CA GLN A 64 11.50 -0.74 10.18
C GLN A 64 13.01 -0.80 10.01
N LEU A 65 13.78 -0.13 10.89
CA LEU A 65 15.25 -0.20 10.86
C LEU A 65 15.77 -1.61 11.13
N LEU A 66 15.24 -2.28 12.14
CA LEU A 66 15.61 -3.67 12.47
C LEU A 66 15.28 -4.62 11.32
N SER A 67 14.12 -4.42 10.69
CA SER A 67 13.69 -5.23 9.54
C SER A 67 14.55 -4.96 8.31
N LEU A 68 14.93 -3.70 8.04
CA LEU A 68 15.87 -3.35 6.99
C LEU A 68 17.22 -4.03 7.21
N CYS A 69 17.79 -3.90 8.41
CA CYS A 69 19.08 -4.51 8.76
C CYS A 69 19.02 -6.04 8.60
N GLY A 70 17.98 -6.68 9.14
CA GLY A 70 17.80 -8.13 9.01
C GLY A 70 17.65 -8.58 7.57
N CYS A 71 16.86 -7.83 6.77
CA CYS A 71 16.66 -8.12 5.35
C CYS A 71 17.94 -7.92 4.52
N LEU A 72 18.75 -6.92 4.82
CA LEU A 72 20.05 -6.69 4.19
C LEU A 72 21.04 -7.81 4.49
N VAL A 73 21.17 -8.18 5.77
CA VAL A 73 22.05 -9.28 6.20
C VAL A 73 21.65 -10.57 5.50
N TYR A 74 20.36 -10.91 5.51
CA TYR A 74 19.85 -12.08 4.81
C TYR A 74 20.18 -12.05 3.31
N THR A 75 19.95 -10.92 2.66
CA THR A 75 20.18 -10.76 1.22
C THR A 75 21.66 -10.96 0.87
N PHE A 76 22.58 -10.36 1.63
CA PHE A 76 24.00 -10.48 1.38
C PHE A 76 24.58 -11.87 1.76
N VAL A 77 23.93 -12.59 2.67
CA VAL A 77 24.32 -13.98 2.98
C VAL A 77 23.82 -14.93 1.91
N LYS A 78 22.56 -14.81 1.51
CA LYS A 78 21.93 -15.72 0.53
C LYS A 78 22.37 -15.45 -0.91
N TYR A 79 22.63 -14.20 -1.24
CA TYR A 79 23.04 -13.76 -2.57
C TYR A 79 24.37 -13.00 -2.52
N PRO A 80 25.51 -13.69 -2.44
CA PRO A 80 26.82 -13.05 -2.33
C PRO A 80 27.16 -12.11 -3.50
N ALA A 81 26.57 -12.36 -4.68
CA ALA A 81 26.74 -11.52 -5.87
C ALA A 81 26.17 -10.09 -5.69
N LEU A 82 25.27 -9.89 -4.73
CA LEU A 82 24.72 -8.57 -4.42
C LEU A 82 25.51 -7.79 -3.38
N ARG A 83 26.61 -8.34 -2.88
CA ARG A 83 27.47 -7.64 -1.93
C ARG A 83 28.14 -6.45 -2.62
N PRO A 84 27.94 -5.23 -2.12
CA PRO A 84 28.51 -4.05 -2.76
C PRO A 84 30.03 -4.08 -2.63
N ASN A 85 30.71 -3.81 -3.74
CA ASN A 85 32.15 -3.57 -3.79
C ASN A 85 32.41 -2.07 -3.75
N ALA A 86 33.62 -1.65 -3.34
CA ALA A 86 33.99 -0.24 -3.32
C ALA A 86 33.83 0.46 -4.69
N LYS A 87 33.97 -0.29 -5.79
CA LYS A 87 33.78 0.20 -7.15
C LYS A 87 32.32 0.51 -7.51
N ASP A 88 31.37 -0.16 -6.86
CA ASP A 88 29.93 0.02 -7.12
C ASP A 88 29.39 1.34 -6.57
N PHE A 89 30.14 1.98 -5.66
CA PHE A 89 29.83 3.32 -5.16
C PHE A 89 30.27 4.47 -6.08
N ALA A 90 30.96 4.15 -7.19
CA ALA A 90 31.32 5.17 -8.16
C ALA A 90 30.04 5.60 -8.93
N PRO A 91 29.69 6.90 -8.93
CA PRO A 91 28.46 7.37 -9.57
C PRO A 91 28.52 7.17 -11.07
N GLN A 92 27.66 6.32 -11.60
CA GLN A 92 27.45 6.12 -13.03
C GLN A 92 26.28 6.99 -13.49
N TRP A 93 26.56 8.13 -14.10
CA TRP A 93 25.54 9.11 -14.52
C TRP A 93 24.46 8.53 -15.44
N ALA A 94 24.82 7.58 -16.29
CA ALA A 94 23.87 6.93 -17.19
C ALA A 94 22.80 6.15 -16.40
N GLU A 95 23.21 5.38 -15.40
CA GLU A 95 22.30 4.60 -14.55
C GLU A 95 21.47 5.50 -13.65
N ILE A 96 22.09 6.51 -13.01
CA ILE A 96 21.36 7.50 -12.19
C ILE A 96 20.26 8.17 -13.03
N LYS A 97 20.61 8.58 -14.27
CA LYS A 97 19.66 9.22 -15.18
C LYS A 97 18.51 8.29 -15.56
N ALA A 98 18.80 7.02 -15.84
CA ALA A 98 17.78 6.02 -16.14
C ALA A 98 16.80 5.82 -14.95
N HIS A 99 17.33 5.70 -13.74
CA HIS A 99 16.51 5.57 -12.53
C HIS A 99 15.68 6.83 -12.24
N LEU A 100 16.23 8.03 -12.45
CA LEU A 100 15.48 9.28 -12.30
C LEU A 100 14.36 9.40 -13.33
N PHE A 101 14.64 9.06 -14.61
CA PHE A 101 13.62 9.09 -15.66
C PHE A 101 12.46 8.12 -15.40
N ALA A 102 12.72 6.96 -14.79
CA ALA A 102 11.70 6.00 -14.40
C ALA A 102 10.98 6.41 -13.09
N GLY A 103 11.73 6.89 -12.10
CA GLY A 103 11.22 7.17 -10.76
C GLY A 103 10.47 8.50 -10.62
N VAL A 104 10.95 9.56 -11.29
CA VAL A 104 10.33 10.89 -11.16
C VAL A 104 8.87 10.92 -11.64
N PRO A 105 8.50 10.37 -12.82
CA PRO A 105 7.10 10.31 -13.24
C PRO A 105 6.21 9.52 -12.28
N LEU A 106 6.72 8.42 -11.73
CA LEU A 106 6.00 7.64 -10.71
C LEU A 106 5.81 8.44 -9.42
N GLY A 107 6.83 9.17 -8.98
CA GLY A 107 6.75 10.07 -7.84
C GLY A 107 5.68 11.16 -8.03
N PHE A 108 5.65 11.80 -9.17
CA PHE A 108 4.61 12.78 -9.51
C PHE A 108 3.21 12.17 -9.52
N GLN A 109 3.05 10.97 -10.07
CA GLN A 109 1.77 10.27 -10.08
C GLN A 109 1.23 10.03 -8.67
N PHE A 110 2.07 9.52 -7.74
CA PHE A 110 1.66 9.33 -6.34
C PHE A 110 1.40 10.65 -5.61
N SER A 111 2.17 11.71 -5.92
CA SER A 111 1.97 13.04 -5.34
C SER A 111 0.62 13.64 -5.76
N ILE A 112 0.25 13.52 -7.03
CA ILE A 112 -1.06 14.00 -7.53
C ILE A 112 -2.20 13.25 -6.84
N LEU A 113 -2.08 11.92 -6.69
CA LEU A 113 -3.07 11.11 -5.95
C LEU A 113 -3.18 11.55 -4.49
N ALA A 114 -2.06 11.82 -3.82
CA ALA A 114 -2.05 12.29 -2.43
C ALA A 114 -2.73 13.66 -2.29
N ILE A 115 -2.46 14.59 -3.20
CA ILE A 115 -3.13 15.90 -3.23
C ILE A 115 -4.64 15.71 -3.44
N GLY A 116 -5.05 14.83 -4.35
CA GLY A 116 -6.47 14.51 -4.58
C GLY A 116 -7.16 14.00 -3.31
N ILE A 117 -6.51 13.13 -2.55
CA ILE A 117 -7.03 12.62 -1.27
C ILE A 117 -7.17 13.76 -0.24
N ILE A 118 -6.19 14.66 -0.15
CA ILE A 118 -6.25 15.82 0.78
C ILE A 118 -7.42 16.74 0.42
N VAL A 119 -7.59 17.05 -0.87
CA VAL A 119 -8.70 17.88 -1.36
C VAL A 119 -10.05 17.22 -1.05
N LEU A 120 -10.18 15.92 -1.33
CA LEU A 120 -11.39 15.16 -1.03
C LEU A 120 -11.69 15.19 0.48
N GLN A 121 -10.70 14.95 1.32
CA GLN A 121 -10.85 14.96 2.77
C GLN A 121 -11.24 16.35 3.29
N SER A 122 -10.69 17.41 2.72
CA SER A 122 -11.07 18.79 3.02
C SER A 122 -12.53 19.07 2.64
N GLY A 123 -12.99 18.50 1.51
CA GLY A 123 -14.40 18.54 1.10
C GLY A 123 -15.31 17.84 2.11
N VAL A 124 -14.94 16.66 2.58
CA VAL A 124 -15.72 15.88 3.56
C VAL A 124 -15.91 16.66 4.87
N VAL A 125 -14.90 17.37 5.35
CA VAL A 125 -14.97 18.20 6.56
C VAL A 125 -16.10 19.23 6.46
N ARG A 126 -16.37 19.78 5.26
CA ARG A 126 -17.42 20.79 5.07
C ARG A 126 -18.82 20.26 5.34
N PHE A 127 -19.06 18.96 5.18
CA PHE A 127 -20.36 18.34 5.50
C PHE A 127 -20.62 18.26 7.02
N ASP A 128 -19.57 18.36 7.82
CA ASP A 128 -19.67 18.40 9.29
C ASP A 128 -19.72 19.84 9.83
N ILE A 129 -19.76 20.87 8.96
CA ILE A 129 -19.92 22.26 9.38
C ILE A 129 -21.42 22.61 9.28
N GLY A 130 -22.03 22.84 10.44
CA GLY A 130 -23.45 23.24 10.53
C GLY A 130 -23.71 24.69 10.18
N ALA A 131 -24.99 25.08 10.21
CA ALA A 131 -25.42 26.45 10.05
C ALA A 131 -24.79 27.33 11.14
N GLY A 132 -23.98 28.30 10.73
CA GLY A 132 -23.21 29.18 11.64
C GLY A 132 -21.71 28.88 11.69
N GLY A 133 -21.19 27.96 10.87
CA GLY A 133 -19.75 27.68 10.76
C GLY A 133 -19.17 26.84 11.91
N VAL A 134 -20.01 26.27 12.77
CA VAL A 134 -19.59 25.43 13.90
C VAL A 134 -19.62 23.96 13.48
N MET A 135 -18.63 23.19 13.90
CA MET A 135 -18.57 21.74 13.66
C MET A 135 -19.73 21.04 14.36
N VAL A 136 -20.41 20.15 13.66
CA VAL A 136 -21.46 19.29 14.21
C VAL A 136 -20.84 18.31 15.21
N ALA A 137 -21.49 18.13 16.36
CA ALA A 137 -21.07 17.15 17.35
C ALA A 137 -20.98 15.74 16.70
N ALA A 138 -19.95 15.00 17.06
CA ALA A 138 -19.63 13.67 16.53
C ALA A 138 -19.14 13.60 15.05
N THR A 139 -19.02 14.71 14.33
CA THR A 139 -18.43 14.75 12.97
C THR A 139 -18.78 13.53 12.09
N PRO A 140 -20.08 13.32 11.78
CA PRO A 140 -20.57 12.07 11.20
C PRO A 140 -20.01 11.82 9.79
N ALA A 141 -19.79 12.87 8.98
CA ALA A 141 -19.24 12.71 7.63
C ALA A 141 -17.79 12.25 7.68
N GLN A 142 -16.97 12.84 8.53
CA GLN A 142 -15.55 12.46 8.69
C GLN A 142 -15.43 11.03 9.26
N ASN A 143 -16.26 10.67 10.24
CA ASN A 143 -16.26 9.33 10.82
C ASN A 143 -16.69 8.27 9.81
N GLY A 144 -17.78 8.50 9.08
CA GLY A 144 -18.25 7.61 8.01
C GLY A 144 -17.23 7.45 6.90
N PHE A 145 -16.65 8.55 6.41
CA PHE A 145 -15.59 8.56 5.42
C PHE A 145 -14.35 7.81 5.90
N GLY A 146 -13.90 8.07 7.12
CA GLY A 146 -12.71 7.44 7.70
C GLY A 146 -12.85 5.92 7.83
N ALA A 147 -14.02 5.44 8.26
CA ALA A 147 -14.28 4.01 8.36
C ALA A 147 -14.38 3.33 6.99
N ALA A 148 -15.10 3.95 6.04
CA ALA A 148 -15.21 3.45 4.67
C ALA A 148 -13.83 3.40 3.99
N ASN A 149 -13.01 4.42 4.16
CA ASN A 149 -11.66 4.49 3.59
C ASN A 149 -10.74 3.39 4.15
N LYS A 150 -10.85 3.02 5.42
CA LYS A 150 -10.12 1.88 5.99
C LYS A 150 -10.53 0.56 5.34
N LEU A 151 -11.83 0.34 5.12
CA LEU A 151 -12.31 -0.85 4.41
C LEU A 151 -11.82 -0.86 2.97
N ILE A 152 -11.93 0.25 2.25
CA ILE A 152 -11.43 0.41 0.88
C ILE A 152 -9.95 0.07 0.80
N ASN A 153 -9.12 0.63 1.68
CA ASN A 153 -7.68 0.33 1.71
C ASN A 153 -7.40 -1.15 1.99
N PHE A 154 -8.18 -1.80 2.84
CA PHE A 154 -8.06 -3.24 3.08
C PHE A 154 -8.39 -4.05 1.83
N LEU A 155 -9.49 -3.74 1.13
CA LEU A 155 -9.86 -4.41 -0.11
C LEU A 155 -8.83 -4.15 -1.23
N MET A 156 -8.30 -2.93 -1.31
CA MET A 156 -7.26 -2.56 -2.28
C MET A 156 -5.94 -3.29 -2.10
N ALA A 157 -5.66 -3.86 -0.92
CA ALA A 157 -4.46 -4.66 -0.70
C ALA A 157 -4.41 -5.88 -1.63
N PHE A 158 -5.54 -6.52 -1.91
CA PHE A 158 -5.62 -7.66 -2.85
C PHE A 158 -5.28 -7.23 -4.29
N PHE A 159 -5.76 -6.07 -4.72
CA PHE A 159 -5.48 -5.50 -6.04
C PHE A 159 -3.99 -5.18 -6.20
N ASN A 160 -3.41 -4.51 -5.21
CA ASN A 160 -1.99 -4.17 -5.21
C ASN A 160 -1.10 -5.42 -5.13
N GLY A 161 -1.52 -6.47 -4.42
CA GLY A 161 -0.84 -7.75 -4.34
C GLY A 161 -0.74 -8.41 -5.72
N LEU A 162 -1.85 -8.53 -6.44
CA LEU A 162 -1.85 -9.10 -7.79
C LEU A 162 -1.09 -8.22 -8.79
N GLY A 163 -1.21 -6.88 -8.68
CA GLY A 163 -0.45 -5.94 -9.49
C GLY A 163 1.06 -6.11 -9.32
N SER A 164 1.54 -6.22 -8.10
CA SER A 164 2.96 -6.45 -7.79
C SER A 164 3.46 -7.79 -8.31
N ALA A 165 2.65 -8.85 -8.18
CA ALA A 165 2.96 -10.17 -8.73
C ALA A 165 3.07 -10.13 -10.26
N MET A 166 2.13 -9.43 -10.92
CA MET A 166 2.11 -9.28 -12.37
C MET A 166 3.30 -8.48 -12.90
N LEU A 167 3.71 -7.43 -12.19
CA LEU A 167 4.89 -6.64 -12.50
C LEU A 167 6.15 -7.53 -12.54
N CYS A 168 6.41 -8.28 -11.46
CA CYS A 168 7.55 -9.18 -11.36
C CYS A 168 7.49 -10.31 -12.40
N TYR A 169 6.32 -10.93 -12.59
CA TYR A 169 6.12 -11.99 -13.57
C TYR A 169 6.43 -11.51 -15.00
N THR A 170 5.92 -10.33 -15.36
CA THR A 170 6.14 -9.74 -16.68
C THR A 170 7.60 -9.40 -16.90
N ALA A 171 8.24 -8.72 -15.96
CA ALA A 171 9.65 -8.34 -16.06
C ALA A 171 10.56 -9.55 -16.25
N GLN A 172 10.37 -10.62 -15.47
CA GLN A 172 11.17 -11.85 -15.57
C GLN A 172 10.97 -12.59 -16.89
N ASN A 173 9.72 -12.71 -17.38
CA ASN A 173 9.46 -13.44 -18.61
C ASN A 173 9.81 -12.64 -19.86
N TYR A 174 9.61 -11.32 -19.84
CA TYR A 174 9.99 -10.44 -20.93
C TYR A 174 11.50 -10.36 -21.07
N GLY A 175 12.25 -10.20 -19.98
CA GLY A 175 13.71 -10.22 -19.97
C GLY A 175 14.32 -11.53 -20.48
N LYS A 176 13.56 -12.66 -20.37
CA LYS A 176 13.93 -13.95 -20.98
C LYS A 176 13.47 -14.12 -22.44
N GLY A 177 12.83 -13.11 -23.04
CA GLY A 177 12.28 -13.18 -24.40
C GLY A 177 10.98 -13.96 -24.54
N ASN A 178 10.37 -14.44 -23.45
CA ASN A 178 9.17 -15.29 -23.45
C ASN A 178 7.86 -14.47 -23.58
N ARG A 179 7.66 -13.81 -24.72
CA ARG A 179 6.51 -12.94 -24.98
C ARG A 179 5.14 -13.67 -24.87
N ASP A 180 5.08 -14.92 -25.29
CA ASP A 180 3.84 -15.72 -25.20
C ASP A 180 3.43 -15.99 -23.75
N ARG A 181 4.40 -16.21 -22.86
CA ARG A 181 4.12 -16.34 -21.42
C ARG A 181 3.60 -15.04 -20.83
N VAL A 182 4.19 -13.90 -21.22
CA VAL A 182 3.70 -12.58 -20.78
C VAL A 182 2.24 -12.39 -21.18
N ARG A 183 1.91 -12.65 -22.46
CA ARG A 183 0.52 -12.51 -22.96
C ARG A 183 -0.45 -13.42 -22.21
N ARG A 184 -0.14 -14.72 -22.09
CA ARG A 184 -0.98 -15.68 -21.37
C ARG A 184 -1.13 -15.33 -19.90
N GLY A 185 -0.03 -14.95 -19.22
CA GLY A 185 -0.03 -14.55 -17.83
C GLY A 185 -0.88 -13.29 -17.59
N THR A 186 -0.82 -12.31 -18.50
CA THR A 186 -1.67 -11.11 -18.41
C THR A 186 -3.15 -11.46 -18.52
N LEU A 187 -3.54 -12.32 -19.46
CA LEU A 187 -4.94 -12.76 -19.61
C LEU A 187 -5.41 -13.54 -18.37
N GLN A 188 -4.59 -14.46 -17.85
CA GLN A 188 -4.92 -15.19 -16.63
C GLN A 188 -5.03 -14.27 -15.42
N SER A 189 -4.15 -13.27 -15.30
CA SER A 189 -4.20 -12.29 -14.22
C SER A 189 -5.45 -11.39 -14.31
N LEU A 190 -5.93 -11.09 -15.51
CA LEU A 190 -7.21 -10.38 -15.70
C LEU A 190 -8.40 -11.22 -15.20
N LEU A 191 -8.42 -12.52 -15.47
CA LEU A 191 -9.46 -13.42 -14.94
C LEU A 191 -9.41 -13.53 -13.42
N ILE A 192 -8.20 -13.67 -12.84
CA ILE A 192 -8.01 -13.68 -11.38
C ILE A 192 -8.47 -12.35 -10.78
N MET A 193 -8.13 -11.22 -11.41
CA MET A 193 -8.55 -9.90 -10.96
C MET A 193 -10.07 -9.75 -10.97
N LEU A 194 -10.74 -10.28 -12.00
CA LEU A 194 -12.21 -10.27 -12.10
C LEU A 194 -12.85 -11.01 -10.93
N VAL A 195 -12.29 -12.16 -10.54
CA VAL A 195 -12.75 -12.91 -9.35
C VAL A 195 -12.48 -12.11 -8.07
N ILE A 196 -11.30 -11.51 -7.93
CA ILE A 196 -10.98 -10.65 -6.77
C ILE A 196 -11.97 -9.48 -6.71
N CYS A 197 -12.23 -8.80 -7.84
CA CYS A 197 -13.21 -7.71 -7.90
C CYS A 197 -14.59 -8.18 -7.42
N ALA A 198 -15.09 -9.30 -7.91
CA ALA A 198 -16.40 -9.84 -7.52
C ALA A 198 -16.45 -10.15 -6.02
N LEU A 199 -15.40 -10.76 -5.46
CA LEU A 199 -15.30 -11.05 -4.04
C LEU A 199 -15.25 -9.79 -3.19
N CYS A 200 -14.42 -8.80 -3.59
CA CYS A 200 -14.29 -7.53 -2.89
C CYS A 200 -15.59 -6.71 -2.93
N VAL A 201 -16.26 -6.65 -4.09
CA VAL A 201 -17.55 -5.98 -4.22
C VAL A 201 -18.60 -6.68 -3.35
N GLY A 202 -18.68 -8.03 -3.43
CA GLY A 202 -19.60 -8.81 -2.60
C GLY A 202 -19.37 -8.61 -1.10
N ALA A 203 -18.11 -8.66 -0.65
CA ALA A 203 -17.75 -8.42 0.74
C ALA A 203 -18.05 -6.98 1.17
N GLY A 204 -17.72 -5.99 0.34
CA GLY A 204 -18.00 -4.58 0.61
C GLY A 204 -19.49 -4.30 0.73
N LEU A 205 -20.31 -4.85 -0.18
CA LEU A 205 -21.78 -4.73 -0.12
C LEU A 205 -22.35 -5.44 1.11
N ALA A 206 -21.90 -6.65 1.44
CA ALA A 206 -22.36 -7.38 2.61
C ALA A 206 -22.05 -6.63 3.93
N LEU A 207 -20.88 -6.01 4.01
CA LEU A 207 -20.46 -5.23 5.17
C LEU A 207 -21.13 -3.84 5.23
N SER A 208 -21.60 -3.29 4.11
CA SER A 208 -22.31 -2.01 4.08
C SER A 208 -23.70 -2.08 4.69
N VAL A 209 -24.33 -3.27 4.68
CA VAL A 209 -25.65 -3.48 5.26
C VAL A 209 -25.64 -3.16 6.76
N GLY A 210 -26.41 -2.14 7.16
CA GLY A 210 -26.46 -1.66 8.55
C GLY A 210 -25.16 -1.03 9.03
N GLY A 211 -24.23 -0.67 8.14
CA GLY A 211 -22.95 -0.06 8.51
C GLY A 211 -22.02 -0.98 9.31
N ARG A 212 -22.14 -2.30 9.16
CA ARG A 212 -21.36 -3.31 9.92
C ARG A 212 -19.86 -3.08 9.91
N TYR A 213 -19.29 -2.62 8.79
CA TYR A 213 -17.87 -2.31 8.72
C TYR A 213 -17.44 -1.21 9.70
N GLN A 214 -18.33 -0.26 10.06
CA GLN A 214 -17.99 0.81 10.99
C GLN A 214 -17.69 0.27 12.39
N TYR A 215 -18.41 -0.77 12.83
CA TYR A 215 -18.17 -1.43 14.12
C TYR A 215 -16.80 -2.12 14.21
N ILE A 216 -16.17 -2.42 13.06
CA ILE A 216 -14.82 -3.00 13.01
C ILE A 216 -13.75 -1.92 13.27
N PHE A 217 -14.00 -0.68 12.80
CA PHE A 217 -12.97 0.36 12.72
C PHE A 217 -13.14 1.50 13.73
N MET A 218 -14.31 1.60 14.41
CA MET A 218 -14.60 2.65 15.36
C MET A 218 -15.50 2.18 16.51
N SER A 219 -15.49 2.93 17.63
CA SER A 219 -16.34 2.67 18.78
C SER A 219 -17.81 2.92 18.45
N ALA A 220 -18.71 2.12 19.01
CA ALA A 220 -20.15 2.19 18.76
C ALA A 220 -20.76 3.58 19.04
N GLU A 221 -20.23 4.32 20.01
CA GLU A 221 -20.66 5.68 20.36
C GLU A 221 -20.53 6.71 19.23
N LYS A 222 -19.58 6.47 18.28
CA LYS A 222 -19.34 7.35 17.14
C LYS A 222 -20.16 6.98 15.91
N ILE A 223 -20.87 5.85 15.96
CA ILE A 223 -21.66 5.35 14.83
C ILE A 223 -23.05 5.98 14.91
N THR A 224 -23.34 6.84 13.95
CA THR A 224 -24.64 7.50 13.82
C THR A 224 -25.28 7.11 12.48
N PRO A 225 -26.61 7.20 12.33
CA PRO A 225 -27.26 6.97 11.03
C PRO A 225 -26.65 7.83 9.90
N ALA A 226 -26.26 9.07 10.22
CA ALA A 226 -25.60 9.96 9.28
C ALA A 226 -24.20 9.46 8.91
N SER A 227 -23.38 8.96 9.85
CA SER A 227 -22.07 8.40 9.54
C SER A 227 -22.17 7.14 8.65
N VAL A 228 -23.18 6.30 8.89
CA VAL A 228 -23.45 5.14 8.03
C VAL A 228 -23.84 5.58 6.62
N HIS A 229 -24.70 6.60 6.50
CA HIS A 229 -25.11 7.13 5.20
C HIS A 229 -23.91 7.66 4.38
N TYR A 230 -23.11 8.56 4.96
CA TYR A 230 -21.93 9.12 4.26
C TYR A 230 -20.87 8.07 3.93
N GLY A 231 -20.61 7.14 4.86
CA GLY A 231 -19.66 6.05 4.62
C GLY A 231 -20.13 5.08 3.53
N ASN A 232 -21.41 4.71 3.52
CA ASN A 232 -21.97 3.84 2.48
C ASN A 232 -21.99 4.52 1.12
N LEU A 233 -22.26 5.83 1.04
CA LEU A 233 -22.21 6.57 -0.20
C LEU A 233 -20.83 6.49 -0.85
N LEU A 234 -19.76 6.77 -0.08
CA LEU A 234 -18.39 6.62 -0.56
C LEU A 234 -18.11 5.18 -1.02
N LEU A 235 -18.48 4.20 -0.19
CA LEU A 235 -18.22 2.79 -0.46
C LEU A 235 -18.90 2.32 -1.76
N TYR A 236 -20.15 2.70 -2.00
CA TYR A 236 -20.88 2.30 -3.22
C TYR A 236 -20.27 2.92 -4.47
N VAL A 237 -19.87 4.19 -4.42
CA VAL A 237 -19.19 4.85 -5.54
C VAL A 237 -17.87 4.15 -5.83
N ASP A 238 -17.07 3.87 -4.81
CA ASP A 238 -15.77 3.23 -4.96
C ASP A 238 -15.89 1.79 -5.49
N LEU A 239 -16.76 0.97 -4.89
CA LEU A 239 -17.00 -0.41 -5.33
C LEU A 239 -17.50 -0.50 -6.77
N SER A 240 -18.27 0.47 -7.25
CA SER A 240 -18.76 0.50 -8.64
C SER A 240 -17.62 0.62 -9.66
N MET A 241 -16.50 1.21 -9.26
CA MET A 241 -15.32 1.40 -10.11
C MET A 241 -14.30 0.26 -10.03
N TYR A 242 -14.47 -0.73 -9.14
CA TYR A 242 -13.48 -1.78 -8.91
C TYR A 242 -13.14 -2.61 -10.14
N PHE A 243 -14.10 -2.90 -11.00
CA PHE A 243 -13.82 -3.67 -12.23
C PHE A 243 -12.93 -2.89 -13.20
N ILE A 244 -13.17 -1.59 -13.35
CA ILE A 244 -12.36 -0.71 -14.20
C ILE A 244 -10.96 -0.56 -13.59
N LEU A 245 -10.89 -0.33 -12.28
CA LEU A 245 -9.64 -0.18 -11.55
C LEU A 245 -8.80 -1.46 -11.57
N GLY A 246 -9.42 -2.62 -11.39
CA GLY A 246 -8.74 -3.91 -11.43
C GLY A 246 -8.13 -4.19 -12.80
N PHE A 247 -8.88 -3.94 -13.89
CA PHE A 247 -8.37 -4.03 -15.25
C PHE A 247 -7.16 -3.09 -15.45
N LEU A 248 -7.32 -1.82 -15.07
CA LEU A 248 -6.27 -0.81 -15.18
C LEU A 248 -4.99 -1.24 -14.46
N LEU A 249 -5.10 -1.74 -13.23
CA LEU A 249 -3.94 -2.13 -12.42
C LEU A 249 -3.17 -3.32 -13.03
N VAL A 250 -3.86 -4.33 -13.54
CA VAL A 250 -3.20 -5.48 -14.19
C VAL A 250 -2.48 -5.04 -15.46
N VAL A 251 -3.15 -4.29 -16.34
CA VAL A 251 -2.56 -3.82 -17.61
C VAL A 251 -1.39 -2.88 -17.33
N ARG A 252 -1.55 -1.94 -16.41
CA ARG A 252 -0.49 -1.02 -16.00
C ARG A 252 0.73 -1.78 -15.47
N SER A 253 0.53 -2.76 -14.57
CA SER A 253 1.63 -3.56 -14.01
C SER A 253 2.34 -4.40 -15.08
N ALA A 254 1.59 -4.95 -16.05
CA ALA A 254 2.18 -5.66 -17.18
C ALA A 254 3.05 -4.73 -18.04
N VAL A 255 2.55 -3.52 -18.39
CA VAL A 255 3.31 -2.54 -19.18
C VAL A 255 4.55 -2.07 -18.41
N GLN A 256 4.42 -1.77 -17.11
CA GLN A 256 5.57 -1.38 -16.29
C GLN A 256 6.63 -2.49 -16.23
N GLY A 257 6.23 -3.76 -16.15
CA GLY A 257 7.17 -4.90 -16.18
C GLY A 257 7.93 -5.02 -17.51
N VAL A 258 7.30 -4.69 -18.64
CA VAL A 258 7.97 -4.62 -19.94
C VAL A 258 8.99 -3.49 -19.98
N LEU A 259 8.60 -2.30 -19.52
CA LEU A 259 9.47 -1.09 -19.56
C LEU A 259 10.70 -1.21 -18.64
N GLN A 260 10.61 -1.99 -17.56
CA GLN A 260 11.73 -2.20 -16.63
C GLN A 260 12.70 -3.28 -17.09
N SER A 261 12.36 -4.08 -18.08
CA SER A 261 13.18 -5.20 -18.59
C SER A 261 13.84 -4.91 -19.95
N GLY A 262 13.57 -3.76 -20.54
CA GLY A 262 14.25 -3.23 -21.74
C GLY A 262 15.24 -2.17 -21.39
#